data_07217987d6eff98f64f29df9a7fa5ef1
#
_entry.id   07217987d6eff98f64f29df9a7fa5ef1
#
_cell.length_a   1.000
_cell.length_b   1.000
_cell.length_c   1.000
_cell.angle_alpha   90.00
_cell.angle_beta   90.00
_cell.angle_gamma   90.00
#
_symmetry.space_group_name_H-M   'P 1'
#
loop_
_entity.id
_entity.type
_entity.pdbx_description
1 polymer ?
#
loop_
_entity_poly.entity_id
_entity_poly.type
_entity_poly.pdbx_seq_one_letter_code
_entity_poly.pdbx_strand_id
1 'polypeptide(L)'
;MDKFCDSLTRFSRRPTDEVRIGTVGVGGDNPIRLQSMTNTDTNDTEASAAQVERIAAAGGEIVRLTAQGRREAANLGRIRTLLDSRGCRVPLVADIHFLPAAALVAAEQVEKVRINPGNWNERGGEFDELLSTCRRRGVALRIGVNHGSLSPSIMERYGDTVEGMVASAMEYLRRCREASFGQVVVSIKSSNVRVMVQAYRMLVAAMRREGMRYPL
;
A
#
# COMPACT_ATOMS: atom_id res chain seq x y z
N MET A 1 25.24 -14.93 -3.50
CA MET A 1 23.82 -14.78 -3.88
C MET A 1 23.02 -14.43 -2.64
N ASP A 2 22.34 -13.30 -2.67
CA ASP A 2 21.61 -12.82 -1.49
C ASP A 2 20.42 -13.74 -1.18
N LYS A 3 20.29 -14.13 0.09
CA LYS A 3 19.23 -15.06 0.52
C LYS A 3 17.88 -14.33 0.61
N PHE A 4 16.89 -14.79 -0.14
CA PHE A 4 15.49 -14.36 -0.01
C PHE A 4 14.67 -15.24 0.95
N CYS A 5 15.14 -16.44 1.27
CA CYS A 5 14.56 -17.37 2.24
C CYS A 5 15.66 -18.10 3.01
N ASP A 6 15.29 -18.72 4.11
CA ASP A 6 16.24 -19.44 4.96
C ASP A 6 16.53 -20.85 4.44
N SER A 7 15.57 -21.46 3.75
CA SER A 7 15.68 -22.78 3.13
C SER A 7 14.87 -22.83 1.84
N LEU A 8 15.38 -23.54 0.83
CA LEU A 8 14.66 -23.81 -0.41
C LEU A 8 13.77 -25.06 -0.32
N THR A 9 13.97 -25.87 0.71
CA THR A 9 13.28 -27.17 0.87
C THR A 9 12.36 -27.22 2.10
N ARG A 10 12.51 -26.29 3.03
CA ARG A 10 11.68 -26.18 4.21
C ARG A 10 10.97 -24.84 4.22
N PHE A 11 9.65 -24.87 4.36
CA PHE A 11 8.88 -23.64 4.52
C PHE A 11 9.16 -23.02 5.88
N SER A 12 9.47 -21.73 5.89
CA SER A 12 9.45 -20.88 7.08
C SER A 12 8.89 -19.52 6.70
N ARG A 13 7.98 -19.02 7.54
CA ARG A 13 7.46 -17.66 7.34
C ARG A 13 8.55 -16.64 7.66
N ARG A 14 8.78 -15.70 6.75
CA ARG A 14 9.73 -14.62 6.97
C ARG A 14 9.25 -13.74 8.14
N PRO A 15 10.08 -13.48 9.17
CA PRO A 15 9.73 -12.52 10.20
C PRO A 15 9.53 -11.12 9.61
N THR A 16 8.43 -10.47 9.95
CA THR A 16 8.12 -9.10 9.57
C THR A 16 7.63 -8.32 10.76
N ASP A 17 7.70 -7.00 10.68
CA ASP A 17 7.06 -6.14 11.66
C ASP A 17 5.54 -6.16 11.46
N GLU A 18 4.79 -5.94 12.53
CA GLU A 18 3.34 -5.77 12.44
C GLU A 18 3.01 -4.35 11.95
N VAL A 19 2.09 -4.27 11.00
CA VAL A 19 1.48 -3.03 10.53
C VAL A 19 -0.01 -3.06 10.86
N ARG A 20 -0.51 -2.03 11.51
CA ARG A 20 -1.92 -1.90 11.86
C ARG A 20 -2.67 -1.06 10.84
N ILE A 21 -3.78 -1.62 10.35
CA ILE A 21 -4.72 -0.94 9.45
C ILE A 21 -6.04 -0.86 10.20
N GLY A 22 -6.24 0.23 10.95
CA GLY A 22 -7.30 0.30 11.93
C GLY A 22 -7.16 -0.82 12.97
N THR A 23 -8.16 -1.69 13.06
CA THR A 23 -8.17 -2.85 13.99
C THR A 23 -7.49 -4.10 13.42
N VAL A 24 -7.11 -4.09 12.12
CA VAL A 24 -6.57 -5.27 11.42
C VAL A 24 -5.05 -5.24 11.39
N GLY A 25 -4.39 -6.23 11.99
CA GLY A 25 -2.94 -6.42 11.93
C GLY A 25 -2.51 -7.14 10.65
N VAL A 26 -1.43 -6.68 10.01
CA VAL A 26 -0.79 -7.29 8.83
C VAL A 26 0.68 -7.50 9.12
N GLY A 27 1.24 -8.63 8.73
CA GLY A 27 2.61 -8.99 9.09
C GLY A 27 2.72 -9.53 10.52
N GLY A 28 3.94 -9.63 11.06
CA GLY A 28 4.18 -10.29 12.34
C GLY A 28 3.62 -11.71 12.34
N ASP A 29 2.95 -12.09 13.42
CA ASP A 29 2.28 -13.39 13.58
C ASP A 29 0.82 -13.39 13.10
N ASN A 30 0.35 -12.26 12.54
CA ASN A 30 -1.02 -12.16 12.02
C ASN A 30 -1.26 -13.11 10.85
N PRO A 31 -2.49 -13.63 10.67
CA PRO A 31 -2.85 -14.42 9.50
C PRO A 31 -2.80 -13.60 8.20
N ILE A 32 -2.83 -14.29 7.06
CA ILE A 32 -3.02 -13.64 5.75
C ILE A 32 -4.41 -12.99 5.74
N ARG A 33 -4.47 -11.70 5.36
CA ARG A 33 -5.69 -10.91 5.37
C ARG A 33 -6.39 -10.90 4.02
N LEU A 34 -7.71 -10.93 4.05
CA LEU A 34 -8.54 -10.82 2.85
C LEU A 34 -8.86 -9.36 2.56
N GLN A 35 -8.40 -8.89 1.41
CA GLN A 35 -8.69 -7.54 0.93
C GLN A 35 -9.34 -7.59 -0.44
N SER A 36 -10.46 -6.88 -0.61
CA SER A 36 -11.09 -6.66 -1.91
C SER A 36 -11.17 -5.17 -2.24
N MET A 37 -11.70 -4.86 -3.42
CA MET A 37 -11.77 -3.49 -3.94
C MET A 37 -13.15 -3.21 -4.51
N THR A 38 -13.66 -2.00 -4.29
CA THR A 38 -14.90 -1.55 -4.96
C THR A 38 -14.65 -1.25 -6.44
N ASN A 39 -15.69 -1.29 -7.22
CA ASN A 39 -15.73 -0.85 -8.62
C ASN A 39 -16.79 0.23 -8.87
N THR A 40 -17.38 0.77 -7.82
CA THR A 40 -18.28 1.92 -7.87
C THR A 40 -17.51 3.22 -8.09
N ASP A 41 -18.17 4.26 -8.57
CA ASP A 41 -17.63 5.62 -8.50
C ASP A 41 -17.52 6.03 -7.04
N THR A 42 -16.29 6.35 -6.59
CA THR A 42 -16.03 6.77 -5.21
C THR A 42 -16.72 8.10 -4.86
N ASN A 43 -17.19 8.89 -5.83
CA ASN A 43 -18.03 10.06 -5.60
C ASN A 43 -19.49 9.70 -5.28
N ASP A 44 -19.95 8.49 -5.60
CA ASP A 44 -21.25 7.96 -5.17
C ASP A 44 -21.10 7.32 -3.79
N THR A 45 -21.43 8.09 -2.77
CA THR A 45 -21.29 7.67 -1.36
C THR A 45 -22.13 6.45 -1.04
N GLU A 46 -23.40 6.41 -1.50
CA GLU A 46 -24.33 5.32 -1.19
C GLU A 46 -23.92 4.01 -1.88
N ALA A 47 -23.67 4.06 -3.18
CA ALA A 47 -23.25 2.88 -3.93
C ALA A 47 -21.92 2.32 -3.41
N SER A 48 -20.96 3.19 -3.07
CA SER A 48 -19.67 2.78 -2.52
C SER A 48 -19.81 2.16 -1.13
N ALA A 49 -20.58 2.78 -0.24
CA ALA A 49 -20.82 2.22 1.10
C ALA A 49 -21.53 0.86 1.02
N ALA A 50 -22.59 0.74 0.20
CA ALA A 50 -23.28 -0.53 0.00
C ALA A 50 -22.37 -1.63 -0.56
N GLN A 51 -21.43 -1.29 -1.44
CA GLN A 51 -20.47 -2.27 -1.95
C GLN A 51 -19.42 -2.66 -0.88
N VAL A 52 -18.95 -1.71 -0.08
CA VAL A 52 -18.07 -2.00 1.06
C VAL A 52 -18.74 -2.98 2.03
N GLU A 53 -20.00 -2.75 2.38
CA GLU A 53 -20.78 -3.63 3.26
C GLU A 53 -20.91 -5.06 2.68
N ARG A 54 -21.20 -5.18 1.38
CA ARG A 54 -21.24 -6.50 0.71
C ARG A 54 -19.89 -7.23 0.75
N ILE A 55 -18.78 -6.50 0.54
CA ILE A 55 -17.44 -7.08 0.62
C ILE A 55 -17.13 -7.53 2.05
N ALA A 56 -17.46 -6.71 3.05
CA ALA A 56 -17.27 -7.06 4.45
C ALA A 56 -18.12 -8.27 4.87
N ALA A 57 -19.40 -8.33 4.46
CA ALA A 57 -20.29 -9.44 4.71
C ALA A 57 -19.82 -10.76 4.06
N ALA A 58 -19.10 -10.65 2.93
CA ALA A 58 -18.46 -11.80 2.25
C ALA A 58 -17.12 -12.22 2.87
N GLY A 59 -16.71 -11.62 3.99
CA GLY A 59 -15.48 -11.97 4.70
C GLY A 59 -14.27 -11.09 4.35
N GLY A 60 -14.47 -10.00 3.61
CA GLY A 60 -13.42 -9.01 3.37
C GLY A 60 -13.05 -8.30 4.68
N GLU A 61 -11.79 -8.37 5.05
CA GLU A 61 -11.27 -7.77 6.29
C GLU A 61 -10.77 -6.33 6.08
N ILE A 62 -10.50 -5.96 4.83
CA ILE A 62 -10.03 -4.64 4.41
C ILE A 62 -10.65 -4.34 3.05
N VAL A 63 -11.16 -3.13 2.84
CA VAL A 63 -11.76 -2.75 1.56
C VAL A 63 -11.05 -1.53 0.95
N ARG A 64 -10.67 -1.64 -0.33
CA ARG A 64 -9.97 -0.61 -1.07
C ARG A 64 -10.89 0.14 -2.01
N LEU A 65 -10.81 1.46 -2.02
CA LEU A 65 -11.53 2.36 -2.92
C LEU A 65 -10.50 3.19 -3.71
N THR A 66 -10.78 3.44 -4.98
CA THR A 66 -9.95 4.32 -5.82
C THR A 66 -10.20 5.79 -5.46
N ALA A 67 -9.13 6.58 -5.36
CA ALA A 67 -9.23 8.03 -5.22
C ALA A 67 -8.25 8.69 -6.20
N GLN A 68 -8.77 9.09 -7.35
CA GLN A 68 -7.98 9.69 -8.44
C GLN A 68 -7.65 11.15 -8.18
N GLY A 69 -8.53 11.85 -7.46
CA GLY A 69 -8.40 13.26 -7.17
C GLY A 69 -8.82 13.62 -5.75
N ARG A 70 -8.72 14.91 -5.43
CA ARG A 70 -9.10 15.45 -4.11
C ARG A 70 -10.59 15.25 -3.78
N ARG A 71 -11.46 15.25 -4.80
CA ARG A 71 -12.91 15.09 -4.62
C ARG A 71 -13.23 13.69 -4.11
N GLU A 72 -12.72 12.66 -4.78
CA GLU A 72 -12.88 11.27 -4.37
C GLU A 72 -12.24 11.04 -3.00
N ALA A 73 -11.04 11.56 -2.77
CA ALA A 73 -10.34 11.46 -1.50
C ALA A 73 -11.16 12.08 -0.34
N ALA A 74 -11.76 13.24 -0.54
CA ALA A 74 -12.63 13.89 0.45
C ALA A 74 -13.92 13.09 0.67
N ASN A 75 -14.49 12.48 -0.41
CA ASN A 75 -15.71 11.70 -0.28
C ASN A 75 -15.52 10.40 0.51
N LEU A 76 -14.28 9.89 0.63
CA LEU A 76 -13.98 8.75 1.52
C LEU A 76 -14.42 9.01 2.96
N GLY A 77 -14.32 10.26 3.44
CA GLY A 77 -14.80 10.64 4.77
C GLY A 77 -16.33 10.52 4.91
N ARG A 78 -17.09 10.86 3.86
CA ARG A 78 -18.55 10.67 3.84
C ARG A 78 -18.91 9.20 3.81
N ILE A 79 -18.21 8.41 3.02
CA ILE A 79 -18.38 6.94 2.96
C ILE A 79 -18.09 6.35 4.34
N ARG A 80 -17.00 6.76 5.01
CA ARG A 80 -16.66 6.30 6.36
C ARG A 80 -17.78 6.64 7.36
N THR A 81 -18.25 7.89 7.38
CA THR A 81 -19.34 8.32 8.26
C THR A 81 -20.62 7.51 8.05
N LEU A 82 -20.97 7.25 6.78
CA LEU A 82 -22.14 6.43 6.44
C LEU A 82 -21.98 4.98 6.91
N LEU A 83 -20.83 4.36 6.66
CA LEU A 83 -20.53 3.01 7.13
C LEU A 83 -20.57 2.91 8.65
N ASP A 84 -20.04 3.92 9.36
CA ASP A 84 -20.08 4.00 10.83
C ASP A 84 -21.50 4.06 11.36
N SER A 85 -22.38 4.85 10.73
CA SER A 85 -23.80 4.93 11.09
C SER A 85 -24.54 3.61 10.90
N ARG A 86 -24.06 2.75 9.98
CA ARG A 86 -24.58 1.40 9.69
C ARG A 86 -23.89 0.29 10.49
N GLY A 87 -22.95 0.65 11.38
CA GLY A 87 -22.18 -0.31 12.19
C GLY A 87 -21.09 -1.06 11.45
N CYS A 88 -20.78 -0.71 10.20
CA CYS A 88 -19.71 -1.35 9.42
C CYS A 88 -18.36 -0.68 9.71
N ARG A 89 -17.48 -1.39 10.43
CA ARG A 89 -16.17 -0.91 10.90
C ARG A 89 -14.98 -1.45 10.11
N VAL A 90 -15.23 -2.05 8.92
CA VAL A 90 -14.15 -2.57 8.09
C VAL A 90 -13.18 -1.45 7.70
N PRO A 91 -11.85 -1.63 7.85
CA PRO A 91 -10.87 -0.64 7.45
C PRO A 91 -10.91 -0.33 5.95
N LEU A 92 -10.79 0.96 5.62
CA LEU A 92 -10.76 1.45 4.25
C LEU A 92 -9.33 1.74 3.80
N VAL A 93 -9.08 1.52 2.51
CA VAL A 93 -7.82 1.86 1.85
C VAL A 93 -8.09 2.79 0.69
N ALA A 94 -7.45 3.94 0.69
CA ALA A 94 -7.43 4.82 -0.47
C ALA A 94 -6.35 4.40 -1.46
N ASP A 95 -6.74 4.09 -2.69
CA ASP A 95 -5.81 3.80 -3.79
C ASP A 95 -5.57 5.08 -4.61
N ILE A 96 -4.43 5.70 -4.36
CA ILE A 96 -4.03 6.96 -5.00
C ILE A 96 -3.25 6.66 -6.27
N HIS A 97 -3.72 7.20 -7.39
CA HIS A 97 -3.10 6.92 -8.69
C HIS A 97 -1.98 7.90 -9.04
N PHE A 98 -2.22 9.23 -9.00
CA PHE A 98 -1.28 10.19 -9.58
C PHE A 98 -1.01 11.44 -8.72
N LEU A 99 -1.92 11.84 -7.85
CA LEU A 99 -1.90 13.14 -7.20
C LEU A 99 -1.49 13.06 -5.72
N PRO A 100 -0.29 13.53 -5.34
CA PRO A 100 0.12 13.62 -3.95
C PRO A 100 -0.90 14.33 -3.05
N ALA A 101 -1.49 15.42 -3.55
CA ALA A 101 -2.52 16.15 -2.83
C ALA A 101 -3.79 15.34 -2.52
N ALA A 102 -4.13 14.33 -3.33
CA ALA A 102 -5.23 13.42 -3.01
C ALA A 102 -4.85 12.45 -1.87
N ALA A 103 -3.57 12.02 -1.83
CA ALA A 103 -3.06 11.17 -0.75
C ALA A 103 -3.12 11.88 0.61
N LEU A 104 -2.77 13.16 0.67
CA LEU A 104 -2.84 13.97 1.89
C LEU A 104 -4.28 14.09 2.40
N VAL A 105 -5.23 14.38 1.51
CA VAL A 105 -6.66 14.42 1.87
C VAL A 105 -7.15 13.06 2.32
N ALA A 106 -6.81 11.98 1.60
CA ALA A 106 -7.24 10.62 1.93
C ALA A 106 -6.69 10.14 3.28
N ALA A 107 -5.44 10.49 3.62
CA ALA A 107 -4.81 10.11 4.89
C ALA A 107 -5.54 10.66 6.13
N GLU A 108 -6.39 11.69 5.97
CA GLU A 108 -7.26 12.18 7.05
C GLU A 108 -8.56 11.35 7.18
N GLN A 109 -8.90 10.49 6.21
CA GLN A 109 -10.20 9.86 6.08
C GLN A 109 -10.20 8.33 6.20
N VAL A 110 -9.06 7.67 6.00
CA VAL A 110 -8.98 6.19 5.90
C VAL A 110 -7.88 5.62 6.79
N GLU A 111 -7.87 4.29 6.97
CA GLU A 111 -6.90 3.58 7.79
C GLU A 111 -5.63 3.17 7.03
N LYS A 112 -5.65 3.21 5.70
CA LYS A 112 -4.46 2.97 4.87
C LYS A 112 -4.51 3.78 3.58
N VAL A 113 -3.38 4.34 3.17
CA VAL A 113 -3.19 4.95 1.86
C VAL A 113 -2.25 4.08 1.03
N ARG A 114 -2.57 3.83 -0.23
CA ARG A 114 -1.68 3.19 -1.21
C ARG A 114 -1.21 4.23 -2.22
N ILE A 115 0.08 4.28 -2.43
CA ILE A 115 0.70 5.05 -3.50
C ILE A 115 1.49 4.14 -4.44
N ASN A 116 1.67 4.58 -5.69
CA ASN A 116 2.58 3.99 -6.65
C ASN A 116 3.77 4.94 -6.86
N PRO A 117 4.99 4.55 -6.46
CA PRO A 117 6.19 5.35 -6.68
C PRO A 117 6.36 5.85 -8.11
N GLY A 118 6.05 5.00 -9.09
CA GLY A 118 6.19 5.34 -10.50
C GLY A 118 5.27 6.46 -11.00
N ASN A 119 4.14 6.66 -10.31
CA ASN A 119 3.15 7.70 -10.63
C ASN A 119 3.15 8.85 -9.61
N TRP A 120 4.07 8.83 -8.65
CA TRP A 120 4.15 9.85 -7.63
C TRP A 120 4.90 11.08 -8.15
N ASN A 121 4.16 12.06 -8.66
CA ASN A 121 4.71 13.31 -9.21
C ASN A 121 4.88 14.34 -8.09
N GLU A 122 5.90 14.15 -7.27
CA GLU A 122 6.25 15.03 -6.16
C GLU A 122 6.84 16.35 -6.67
N ARG A 123 6.37 17.47 -6.17
CA ARG A 123 6.89 18.82 -6.51
C ARG A 123 7.76 19.42 -5.42
N GLY A 124 7.71 18.87 -4.21
CA GLY A 124 8.52 19.29 -3.08
C GLY A 124 7.96 18.89 -1.74
N GLY A 125 8.47 17.79 -1.16
CA GLY A 125 8.19 17.39 0.22
C GLY A 125 6.82 16.76 0.50
N GLU A 126 5.97 16.54 -0.52
CA GLU A 126 4.64 15.97 -0.28
C GLU A 126 4.69 14.55 0.28
N PHE A 127 5.74 13.79 0.01
CA PHE A 127 5.88 12.47 0.61
C PHE A 127 6.17 12.55 2.11
N ASP A 128 7.01 13.49 2.52
CA ASP A 128 7.34 13.69 3.93
C ASP A 128 6.14 14.25 4.70
N GLU A 129 5.35 15.12 4.07
CA GLU A 129 4.05 15.59 4.60
C GLU A 129 3.06 14.42 4.74
N LEU A 130 3.00 13.51 3.74
CA LEU A 130 2.17 12.30 3.83
C LEU A 130 2.61 11.41 4.99
N LEU A 131 3.92 11.16 5.16
CA LEU A 131 4.44 10.36 6.29
C LEU A 131 4.11 10.99 7.64
N SER A 132 4.23 12.33 7.73
CA SER A 132 3.85 13.08 8.93
C SER A 132 2.36 12.95 9.24
N THR A 133 1.50 13.10 8.24
CA THR A 133 0.05 12.95 8.37
C THR A 133 -0.33 11.52 8.76
N CYS A 134 0.24 10.52 8.09
CA CYS A 134 0.02 9.11 8.42
C CYS A 134 0.43 8.79 9.87
N ARG A 135 1.57 9.32 10.33
CA ARG A 135 2.02 9.14 11.72
C ARG A 135 1.04 9.76 12.72
N ARG A 136 0.64 11.00 12.49
CA ARG A 136 -0.30 11.73 13.35
C ARG A 136 -1.66 11.06 13.45
N ARG A 137 -2.12 10.47 12.34
CA ARG A 137 -3.44 9.84 12.22
C ARG A 137 -3.44 8.34 12.51
N GLY A 138 -2.28 7.70 12.68
CA GLY A 138 -2.17 6.25 12.80
C GLY A 138 -2.52 5.48 11.53
N VAL A 139 -2.31 6.10 10.36
CA VAL A 139 -2.63 5.54 9.04
C VAL A 139 -1.45 4.75 8.51
N ALA A 140 -1.69 3.54 8.01
CA ALA A 140 -0.67 2.74 7.34
C ALA A 140 -0.45 3.22 5.90
N LEU A 141 0.78 3.05 5.41
CA LEU A 141 1.14 3.35 4.02
C LEU A 141 1.42 2.05 3.26
N ARG A 142 0.92 1.93 2.03
CA ARG A 142 1.33 0.87 1.11
C ARG A 142 2.11 1.46 -0.05
N ILE A 143 3.36 1.02 -0.17
CA ILE A 143 4.19 1.27 -1.35
C ILE A 143 3.89 0.17 -2.36
N GLY A 144 3.18 0.51 -3.43
CA GLY A 144 2.70 -0.45 -4.42
C GLY A 144 3.28 -0.20 -5.80
N VAL A 145 4.34 -0.91 -6.17
CA VAL A 145 5.01 -0.80 -7.48
C VAL A 145 4.29 -1.67 -8.51
N ASN A 146 4.10 -1.13 -9.69
CA ASN A 146 3.56 -1.86 -10.84
C ASN A 146 4.62 -1.96 -11.95
N HIS A 147 4.77 -3.15 -12.54
CA HIS A 147 5.46 -3.34 -13.82
C HIS A 147 4.79 -2.48 -14.91
N GLY A 148 5.55 -1.83 -15.75
CA GLY A 148 5.04 -0.91 -16.77
C GLY A 148 4.65 0.48 -16.26
N SER A 149 4.93 0.79 -14.98
CA SER A 149 4.60 2.08 -14.37
C SER A 149 5.69 2.49 -13.37
N LEU A 150 6.91 2.62 -13.89
CA LEU A 150 8.09 3.08 -13.15
C LEU A 150 8.35 4.56 -13.43
N SER A 151 9.00 5.26 -12.48
CA SER A 151 9.38 6.66 -12.70
C SER A 151 10.40 6.82 -13.83
N PRO A 152 10.44 7.97 -14.51
CA PRO A 152 11.42 8.23 -15.58
C PRO A 152 12.87 7.98 -15.14
N SER A 153 13.23 8.36 -13.92
CA SER A 153 14.58 8.15 -13.38
C SER A 153 14.93 6.67 -13.17
N ILE A 154 13.96 5.87 -12.76
CA ILE A 154 14.14 4.41 -12.65
C ILE A 154 14.22 3.79 -14.04
N MET A 155 13.35 4.23 -14.97
CA MET A 155 13.35 3.73 -16.36
C MET A 155 14.69 4.01 -17.06
N GLU A 156 15.26 5.19 -16.86
CA GLU A 156 16.56 5.55 -17.44
C GLU A 156 17.70 4.68 -16.90
N ARG A 157 17.70 4.36 -15.60
CA ARG A 157 18.79 3.64 -14.94
C ARG A 157 18.69 2.12 -15.02
N TYR A 158 17.49 1.59 -15.01
CA TYR A 158 17.23 0.14 -14.88
C TYR A 158 16.33 -0.42 -15.96
N GLY A 159 15.65 0.42 -16.75
CA GLY A 159 14.61 -0.03 -17.67
C GLY A 159 13.37 -0.55 -16.95
N ASP A 160 12.39 -1.09 -17.71
CA ASP A 160 11.21 -1.77 -17.16
C ASP A 160 11.56 -3.24 -16.84
N THR A 161 12.36 -3.42 -15.82
CA THR A 161 12.94 -4.70 -15.39
C THR A 161 12.56 -5.04 -13.94
N VAL A 162 12.88 -6.25 -13.53
CA VAL A 162 12.74 -6.69 -12.13
C VAL A 162 13.59 -5.81 -11.21
N GLU A 163 14.81 -5.50 -11.63
CA GLU A 163 15.74 -4.61 -10.91
C GLU A 163 15.15 -3.21 -10.73
N GLY A 164 14.53 -2.67 -11.80
CA GLY A 164 13.84 -1.38 -11.76
C GLY A 164 12.67 -1.36 -10.78
N MET A 165 11.84 -2.41 -10.77
CA MET A 165 10.75 -2.53 -9.81
C MET A 165 11.25 -2.58 -8.37
N VAL A 166 12.30 -3.35 -8.10
CA VAL A 166 12.91 -3.44 -6.76
C VAL A 166 13.56 -2.13 -6.35
N ALA A 167 14.29 -1.47 -7.26
CA ALA A 167 14.91 -0.17 -6.99
C ALA A 167 13.86 0.88 -6.63
N SER A 168 12.75 0.92 -7.40
CA SER A 168 11.62 1.83 -7.14
C SER A 168 10.99 1.60 -5.75
N ALA A 169 10.79 0.36 -5.35
CA ALA A 169 10.27 0.05 -4.02
C ALA A 169 11.26 0.48 -2.93
N MET A 170 12.54 0.09 -3.06
CA MET A 170 13.58 0.33 -2.07
C MET A 170 13.86 1.81 -1.85
N GLU A 171 13.75 2.65 -2.89
CA GLU A 171 13.89 4.10 -2.76
C GLU A 171 12.89 4.66 -1.73
N TYR A 172 11.62 4.33 -1.87
CA TYR A 172 10.58 4.79 -0.93
C TYR A 172 10.64 4.12 0.44
N LEU A 173 11.06 2.86 0.51
CA LEU A 173 11.28 2.19 1.80
C LEU A 173 12.41 2.82 2.60
N ARG A 174 13.49 3.27 1.93
CA ARG A 174 14.58 4.04 2.59
C ARG A 174 14.08 5.36 3.11
N ARG A 175 13.30 6.12 2.34
CA ARG A 175 12.67 7.38 2.79
C ARG A 175 11.77 7.14 4.02
N CYS A 176 10.97 6.07 4.02
CA CYS A 176 10.17 5.70 5.20
C CYS A 176 11.06 5.42 6.42
N ARG A 177 12.14 4.68 6.25
CA ARG A 177 13.11 4.38 7.32
C ARG A 177 13.80 5.63 7.85
N GLU A 178 14.28 6.51 6.97
CA GLU A 178 14.92 7.79 7.31
C GLU A 178 13.95 8.68 8.11
N ALA A 179 12.69 8.70 7.73
CA ALA A 179 11.63 9.36 8.48
C ALA A 179 11.20 8.60 9.75
N SER A 180 11.80 7.44 10.09
CA SER A 180 11.38 6.57 11.19
C SER A 180 9.89 6.18 11.13
N PHE A 181 9.36 5.96 9.92
CA PHE A 181 7.97 5.56 9.69
C PHE A 181 7.89 4.06 9.39
N GLY A 182 7.44 3.26 10.36
CA GLY A 182 7.39 1.79 10.28
C GLY A 182 6.05 1.20 9.82
N GLN A 183 4.97 1.97 9.76
CA GLN A 183 3.64 1.47 9.38
C GLN A 183 3.52 1.33 7.85
N VAL A 184 4.35 0.48 7.27
CA VAL A 184 4.51 0.32 5.81
C VAL A 184 4.29 -1.12 5.38
N VAL A 185 3.42 -1.31 4.38
CA VAL A 185 3.26 -2.56 3.61
C VAL A 185 3.83 -2.34 2.22
N VAL A 186 4.54 -3.30 1.66
CA VAL A 186 5.09 -3.18 0.31
C VAL A 186 4.51 -4.24 -0.63
N SER A 187 4.30 -3.88 -1.88
CA SER A 187 3.83 -4.82 -2.90
C SER A 187 4.40 -4.50 -4.28
N ILE A 188 4.62 -5.55 -5.04
CA ILE A 188 4.99 -5.46 -6.45
C ILE A 188 3.95 -6.22 -7.27
N LYS A 189 3.53 -5.65 -8.39
CA LYS A 189 2.59 -6.27 -9.32
C LYS A 189 3.23 -6.44 -10.69
N SER A 190 3.11 -7.64 -11.24
CA SER A 190 3.36 -7.93 -12.66
C SER A 190 2.30 -8.92 -13.16
N SER A 191 1.88 -8.77 -14.41
CA SER A 191 0.99 -9.74 -15.07
C SER A 191 1.72 -11.05 -15.38
N ASN A 192 3.05 -11.02 -15.52
CA ASN A 192 3.87 -12.21 -15.65
C ASN A 192 4.24 -12.75 -14.26
N VAL A 193 3.74 -13.93 -13.92
CA VAL A 193 3.95 -14.57 -12.62
C VAL A 193 5.42 -14.84 -12.33
N ARG A 194 6.22 -15.22 -13.32
CA ARG A 194 7.67 -15.47 -13.14
C ARG A 194 8.39 -14.18 -12.77
N VAL A 195 8.10 -13.09 -13.47
CA VAL A 195 8.64 -11.74 -13.17
C VAL A 195 8.23 -11.30 -11.76
N MET A 196 6.96 -11.51 -11.39
CA MET A 196 6.47 -11.17 -10.05
C MET A 196 7.22 -11.95 -8.96
N VAL A 197 7.35 -13.27 -9.10
CA VAL A 197 8.06 -14.11 -8.13
C VAL A 197 9.53 -13.68 -8.00
N GLN A 198 10.21 -13.42 -9.13
CA GLN A 198 11.58 -12.94 -9.12
C GLN A 198 11.71 -11.59 -8.42
N ALA A 199 10.80 -10.65 -8.71
CA ALA A 199 10.78 -9.32 -8.08
C ALA A 199 10.61 -9.40 -6.56
N TYR A 200 9.68 -10.23 -6.07
CA TYR A 200 9.51 -10.42 -4.63
C TYR A 200 10.74 -11.06 -3.97
N ARG A 201 11.37 -12.04 -4.60
CA ARG A 201 12.60 -12.66 -4.09
C ARG A 201 13.73 -11.64 -3.99
N MET A 202 13.93 -10.84 -5.03
CA MET A 202 14.94 -9.78 -5.04
C MET A 202 14.62 -8.68 -4.03
N LEU A 203 13.36 -8.25 -3.91
CA LEU A 203 12.94 -7.27 -2.91
C LEU A 203 13.22 -7.77 -1.48
N VAL A 204 12.87 -9.02 -1.18
CA VAL A 204 13.15 -9.61 0.15
C VAL A 204 14.65 -9.65 0.43
N ALA A 205 15.46 -10.06 -0.55
CA ALA A 205 16.92 -10.07 -0.41
C ALA A 205 17.48 -8.66 -0.16
N ALA A 206 16.98 -7.66 -0.90
CA ALA A 206 17.38 -6.26 -0.72
C ALA A 206 16.97 -5.71 0.67
N MET A 207 15.73 -5.96 1.10
CA MET A 207 15.28 -5.57 2.42
C MET A 207 16.09 -6.24 3.54
N ARG A 208 16.42 -7.53 3.40
CA ARG A 208 17.26 -8.25 4.38
C ARG A 208 18.65 -7.64 4.52
N ARG A 209 19.30 -7.28 3.41
CA ARG A 209 20.61 -6.60 3.44
C ARG A 209 20.59 -5.29 4.20
N GLU A 210 19.48 -4.59 4.14
CA GLU A 210 19.33 -3.30 4.81
C GLU A 210 18.61 -3.39 6.16
N GLY A 211 18.36 -4.60 6.69
CA GLY A 211 17.73 -4.81 8.00
C GLY A 211 16.24 -4.43 8.02
N MET A 212 15.58 -4.31 6.87
CA MET A 212 14.18 -3.94 6.78
C MET A 212 13.26 -5.17 6.92
N ARG A 213 12.20 -5.04 7.72
CA ARG A 213 11.27 -6.13 8.03
C ARG A 213 9.83 -5.83 7.63
N TYR A 214 9.62 -4.94 6.66
CA TYR A 214 8.27 -4.58 6.19
C TYR A 214 7.50 -5.80 5.66
N PRO A 215 6.21 -5.97 5.98
CA PRO A 215 5.35 -7.00 5.41
C PRO A 215 5.07 -6.76 3.92
N LEU A 216 4.76 -7.87 3.20
CA LEU A 216 4.51 -7.89 1.77
C LEU A 216 3.01 -8.01 1.47
#